data_8ae51be5ebdd47c2270c6ae11f3e55da
#
_entry.id   8ae51be5ebdd47c2270c6ae11f3e55da
#
_cell.length_a   1.000
_cell.length_b   1.000
_cell.length_c   1.000
_cell.angle_alpha   90.00
_cell.angle_beta   90.00
_cell.angle_gamma   90.00
#
_symmetry.space_group_name_H-M   'P 1'
#
loop_
_entity.id
_entity.type
_entity.pdbx_description
1 polymer ?
#
loop_
_entity_poly.entity_id
_entity_poly.type
_entity_poly.pdbx_seq_one_letter_code
_entity_poly.pdbx_strand_id
1 'polypeptide(L)'
;HLKATTTVSMDVGVLHLPGNDKLRLYGAPGQDRFDFMWDILLEQAKAAIVLVNHAAPHPERDLALYMRNIAERLGQRPLPLVVGVTHADRQPERPLSIYDDCLIPPPHVPAHSRVPLLQLDARDRAQVRALVMAAVGLLEQSRTATA
;
A
#
# COMPACT_ATOMS: atom_id res chain seq x y z
N HIS A 1 2.14 15.09 26.26
CA HIS A 1 3.02 14.10 26.75
C HIS A 1 3.50 13.11 25.70
N LEU A 2 4.72 12.85 25.72
CA LEU A 2 5.31 11.89 24.80
C LEU A 2 5.40 10.53 25.46
N LYS A 3 5.04 9.53 24.71
CA LYS A 3 5.19 8.17 25.17
C LYS A 3 6.66 7.84 25.27
N ALA A 4 7.05 7.30 26.41
CA ALA A 4 8.40 6.82 26.59
C ALA A 4 8.65 5.56 25.74
N THR A 5 7.60 4.82 25.44
CA THR A 5 7.70 3.60 24.63
C THR A 5 6.72 3.69 23.45
N THR A 6 7.14 3.17 22.33
CA THR A 6 6.27 3.03 21.18
C THR A 6 5.61 1.66 21.23
N THR A 7 4.29 1.66 21.18
CA THR A 7 3.57 0.40 21.09
C THR A 7 3.73 -0.17 19.69
N VAL A 8 4.32 -1.35 19.61
CA VAL A 8 4.39 -2.09 18.35
C VAL A 8 3.16 -2.95 18.30
N SER A 9 2.15 -2.48 17.61
CA SER A 9 0.92 -3.25 17.44
C SER A 9 0.61 -3.34 15.95
N MET A 10 0.12 -4.49 15.58
CA MET A 10 -0.35 -4.76 14.24
C MET A 10 -1.86 -4.79 14.29
N ASP A 11 -2.49 -3.88 13.55
CA ASP A 11 -3.95 -3.87 13.44
C ASP A 11 -4.38 -4.97 12.47
N VAL A 12 -5.38 -5.72 12.87
CA VAL A 12 -5.93 -6.78 12.03
C VAL A 12 -7.40 -6.52 11.81
N GLY A 13 -7.83 -6.56 10.56
CA GLY A 13 -9.22 -6.44 10.19
C GLY A 13 -9.64 -7.56 9.25
N VAL A 14 -10.92 -7.76 9.15
CA VAL A 14 -11.48 -8.76 8.23
C VAL A 14 -12.54 -8.08 7.36
N LEU A 15 -12.43 -8.28 6.06
CA LEU A 15 -13.43 -7.84 5.11
C LEU A 15 -14.07 -9.07 4.49
N HIS A 16 -15.41 -9.13 4.58
CA HIS A 16 -16.17 -10.21 3.98
C HIS A 16 -16.46 -9.89 2.52
N LEU A 17 -16.11 -10.81 1.65
CA LEU A 17 -16.32 -10.68 0.21
C LEU A 17 -17.50 -11.54 -0.22
N PRO A 18 -18.11 -11.27 -1.39
CA PRO A 18 -19.14 -12.15 -1.94
C PRO A 18 -18.61 -13.57 -2.10
N GLY A 19 -19.48 -14.57 -1.91
CA GLY A 19 -19.11 -15.96 -2.06
C GLY A 19 -18.44 -16.59 -0.85
N ASN A 20 -18.65 -16.01 0.33
CA ASN A 20 -18.09 -16.47 1.61
C ASN A 20 -16.57 -16.36 1.72
N ASP A 21 -15.93 -15.63 0.82
CA ASP A 21 -14.52 -15.35 0.93
C ASP A 21 -14.27 -14.29 2.00
N LYS A 22 -13.11 -14.38 2.63
CA LYS A 22 -12.68 -13.41 3.62
C LYS A 22 -11.32 -12.84 3.23
N LEU A 23 -11.17 -11.55 3.40
CA LEU A 23 -9.91 -10.87 3.22
C LEU A 23 -9.41 -10.41 4.58
N ARG A 24 -8.21 -10.83 4.95
CA ARG A 24 -7.57 -10.38 6.18
C ARG A 24 -6.65 -9.22 5.85
N LEU A 25 -6.83 -8.13 6.58
CA LEU A 25 -6.06 -6.90 6.43
C LEU A 25 -5.13 -6.76 7.62
N TYR A 26 -3.85 -6.61 7.35
CA TYR A 26 -2.86 -6.40 8.38
C TYR A 26 -2.26 -5.01 8.20
N GLY A 27 -2.43 -4.14 9.19
CA GLY A 27 -1.84 -2.82 9.16
C GLY A 27 -0.47 -2.82 9.82
N ALA A 28 0.50 -2.18 9.19
CA ALA A 28 1.83 -2.05 9.71
C ALA A 28 2.25 -0.58 9.71
N PRO A 29 3.00 -0.14 10.75
CA PRO A 29 3.56 1.21 10.75
C PRO A 29 4.57 1.38 9.62
N GLY A 30 4.63 2.60 9.07
CA GLY A 30 5.56 2.92 8.00
C GLY A 30 6.94 3.36 8.47
N GLN A 31 7.27 3.19 9.75
CA GLN A 31 8.53 3.66 10.31
C GLN A 31 9.63 2.61 10.17
N ASP A 32 10.83 3.06 9.88
CA ASP A 32 11.97 2.17 9.63
C ASP A 32 12.28 1.21 10.79
N ARG A 33 12.04 1.67 12.02
CA ARG A 33 12.33 0.84 13.20
C ARG A 33 11.42 -0.38 13.34
N PHE A 34 10.43 -0.51 12.45
CA PHE A 34 9.52 -1.67 12.44
C PHE A 34 9.78 -2.60 11.26
N ASP A 35 10.99 -2.58 10.73
CA ASP A 35 11.38 -3.39 9.58
C ASP A 35 11.11 -4.88 9.76
N PHE A 36 11.30 -5.39 10.98
CA PHE A 36 11.04 -6.80 11.26
C PHE A 36 9.57 -7.18 11.02
N MET A 37 8.63 -6.25 11.26
CA MET A 37 7.22 -6.49 10.98
C MET A 37 6.97 -6.55 9.47
N TRP A 38 7.64 -5.70 8.73
CA TRP A 38 7.53 -5.72 7.27
C TRP A 38 8.02 -7.05 6.70
N ASP A 39 9.12 -7.57 7.22
CA ASP A 39 9.66 -8.86 6.78
C ASP A 39 8.62 -9.97 6.96
N ILE A 40 8.01 -10.02 8.14
CA ILE A 40 7.01 -11.05 8.45
C ILE A 40 5.77 -10.88 7.56
N LEU A 41 5.25 -9.66 7.44
CA LEU A 41 4.02 -9.41 6.71
C LEU A 41 4.19 -9.63 5.22
N LEU A 42 5.27 -9.14 4.64
CA LEU A 42 5.50 -9.27 3.20
C LEU A 42 5.78 -10.71 2.77
N GLU A 43 6.32 -11.52 3.66
CA GLU A 43 6.52 -12.93 3.37
C GLU A 43 5.21 -13.65 3.08
N GLN A 44 4.13 -13.26 3.75
CA GLN A 44 2.83 -13.92 3.64
C GLN A 44 1.80 -13.13 2.84
N ALA A 45 2.07 -11.88 2.52
CA ALA A 45 1.10 -11.02 1.85
C ALA A 45 0.80 -11.50 0.43
N LYS A 46 -0.46 -11.39 0.03
CA LYS A 46 -0.91 -11.66 -1.33
C LYS A 46 -1.02 -10.37 -2.15
N ALA A 47 -1.14 -9.25 -1.48
CA ALA A 47 -1.19 -7.92 -2.06
C ALA A 47 -0.78 -6.93 -0.98
N ALA A 48 -0.41 -5.72 -1.38
CA ALA A 48 -0.07 -4.67 -0.43
C ALA A 48 -0.72 -3.35 -0.85
N ILE A 49 -1.09 -2.58 0.15
CA ILE A 49 -1.58 -1.22 -0.02
C ILE A 49 -0.62 -0.31 0.72
N VAL A 50 -0.10 0.68 0.02
CA VAL A 50 0.80 1.67 0.62
C VAL A 50 0.03 2.98 0.74
N LEU A 51 -0.08 3.49 1.97
CA LEU A 51 -0.75 4.77 2.20
C LEU A 51 0.31 5.86 2.36
N VAL A 52 0.12 6.95 1.63
CA VAL A 52 1.00 8.11 1.73
C VAL A 52 0.17 9.34 2.10
N ASN A 53 0.70 10.13 3.04
CA ASN A 53 0.06 11.37 3.48
C ASN A 53 0.54 12.52 2.59
N HIS A 54 -0.34 13.01 1.74
CA HIS A 54 -0.01 14.08 0.78
C HIS A 54 0.30 15.42 1.47
N ALA A 55 -0.11 15.57 2.71
CA ALA A 55 0.17 16.78 3.48
C ALA A 55 1.52 16.73 4.21
N ALA A 56 2.23 15.61 4.15
CA ALA A 56 3.56 15.49 4.74
C ALA A 56 4.54 16.43 4.01
N PRO A 57 5.69 16.76 4.62
CA PRO A 57 6.66 17.67 4.00
C PRO A 57 7.18 17.19 2.65
N HIS A 58 7.50 15.91 2.52
CA HIS A 58 8.05 15.33 1.29
C HIS A 58 7.42 13.98 1.01
N PRO A 59 6.13 13.95 0.64
CA PRO A 59 5.41 12.67 0.51
C PRO A 59 5.95 11.79 -0.62
N GLU A 60 6.49 12.38 -1.69
CA GLU A 60 7.12 11.62 -2.77
C GLU A 60 8.35 10.87 -2.31
N ARG A 61 9.08 11.44 -1.37
CA ARG A 61 10.24 10.77 -0.77
C ARG A 61 9.82 9.64 0.15
N ASP A 62 8.75 9.88 0.91
CA ASP A 62 8.19 8.85 1.79
C ASP A 62 7.74 7.65 0.98
N LEU A 63 7.02 7.89 -0.11
CA LEU A 63 6.55 6.81 -0.97
C LEU A 63 7.72 6.08 -1.62
N ALA A 64 8.72 6.82 -2.13
CA ALA A 64 9.89 6.20 -2.74
C ALA A 64 10.62 5.29 -1.76
N LEU A 65 10.72 5.71 -0.50
CA LEU A 65 11.35 4.91 0.54
C LEU A 65 10.56 3.63 0.81
N TYR A 66 9.25 3.73 0.94
CA TYR A 66 8.40 2.56 1.17
C TYR A 66 8.47 1.58 0.00
N MET A 67 8.39 2.08 -1.23
CA MET A 67 8.44 1.23 -2.40
C MET A 67 9.78 0.51 -2.53
N ARG A 68 10.88 1.21 -2.23
CA ARG A 68 12.21 0.60 -2.26
C ARG A 68 12.35 -0.48 -1.19
N ASN A 69 11.88 -0.22 0.02
CA ASN A 69 11.94 -1.20 1.10
C ASN A 69 11.12 -2.45 0.78
N ILE A 70 9.97 -2.26 0.17
CA ILE A 70 9.13 -3.39 -0.25
C ILE A 70 9.84 -4.18 -1.34
N ALA A 71 10.39 -3.50 -2.34
CA ALA A 71 11.08 -4.16 -3.45
C ALA A 71 12.28 -4.97 -2.98
N GLU A 72 13.05 -4.44 -2.05
CA GLU A 72 14.21 -5.15 -1.50
C GLU A 72 13.83 -6.44 -0.79
N ARG A 73 12.70 -6.41 -0.08
CA ARG A 73 12.22 -7.59 0.66
C ARG A 73 11.58 -8.63 -0.25
N LEU A 74 10.97 -8.19 -1.34
CA LEU A 74 10.33 -9.11 -2.28
C LEU A 74 11.33 -9.84 -3.16
N GLY A 75 12.48 -9.21 -3.45
CA GLY A 75 13.38 -9.74 -4.45
C GLY A 75 12.69 -9.81 -5.80
N GLN A 76 12.53 -11.00 -6.34
CA GLN A 76 11.85 -11.20 -7.62
C GLN A 76 10.41 -11.68 -7.49
N ARG A 77 9.93 -11.84 -6.26
CA ARG A 77 8.55 -12.29 -6.03
C ARG A 77 7.57 -11.19 -6.42
N PRO A 78 6.61 -11.49 -7.30
CA PRO A 78 5.60 -10.49 -7.64
C PRO A 78 4.62 -10.27 -6.49
N LEU A 79 4.22 -9.02 -6.31
CA LEU A 79 3.21 -8.68 -5.33
C LEU A 79 2.35 -7.54 -5.88
N PRO A 80 1.05 -7.76 -6.06
CA PRO A 80 0.16 -6.66 -6.44
C PRO A 80 0.23 -5.51 -5.43
N LEU A 81 0.43 -4.30 -5.92
CA LEU A 81 0.56 -3.09 -5.11
C LEU A 81 -0.42 -2.04 -5.54
N VAL A 82 -1.03 -1.36 -4.58
CA VAL A 82 -1.87 -0.19 -4.81
C VAL A 82 -1.43 0.89 -3.85
N VAL A 83 -1.36 2.13 -4.32
CA VAL A 83 -1.03 3.29 -3.50
C VAL A 83 -2.29 4.09 -3.22
N GLY A 84 -2.51 4.40 -1.95
CA GLY A 84 -3.57 5.28 -1.52
C GLY A 84 -3.00 6.60 -1.02
N VAL A 85 -3.51 7.71 -1.55
CA VAL A 85 -3.07 9.06 -1.17
C VAL A 85 -4.13 9.69 -0.26
N THR A 86 -3.72 9.98 0.97
CA THR A 86 -4.61 10.62 1.95
C THR A 86 -4.26 12.11 2.09
N HIS A 87 -5.20 12.87 2.63
CA HIS A 87 -5.01 14.28 2.96
C HIS A 87 -4.64 15.17 1.76
N ALA A 88 -5.03 14.80 0.56
CA ALA A 88 -4.76 15.61 -0.62
C ALA A 88 -5.49 16.95 -0.57
N ASP A 89 -6.62 17.02 0.14
CA ASP A 89 -7.38 18.23 0.34
C ASP A 89 -6.63 19.27 1.16
N ARG A 90 -5.64 18.87 1.94
CA ARG A 90 -4.82 19.79 2.74
C ARG A 90 -3.69 20.44 1.94
N GLN A 91 -3.39 19.90 0.78
CA GLN A 91 -2.37 20.44 -0.12
C GLN A 91 -2.91 20.46 -1.55
N PRO A 92 -3.96 21.27 -1.81
CA PRO A 92 -4.65 21.21 -3.10
C PRO A 92 -3.79 21.66 -4.27
N GLU A 93 -2.74 22.44 -4.03
CA GLU A 93 -1.84 22.91 -5.08
C GLU A 93 -0.74 21.92 -5.42
N ARG A 94 -0.52 20.92 -4.57
CA ARG A 94 0.52 19.91 -4.81
C ARG A 94 -0.03 18.86 -5.76
N PRO A 95 0.55 18.73 -6.96
CA PRO A 95 0.00 17.78 -7.94
C PRO A 95 0.29 16.33 -7.55
N LEU A 96 -0.58 15.43 -7.96
CA LEU A 96 -0.36 14.00 -7.73
C LEU A 96 0.74 13.45 -8.64
N SER A 97 1.09 14.17 -9.69
CA SER A 97 2.17 13.77 -10.58
C SER A 97 3.54 13.66 -9.89
N ILE A 98 3.68 14.21 -8.69
CA ILE A 98 4.92 14.06 -7.92
C ILE A 98 5.23 12.58 -7.61
N TYR A 99 4.23 11.72 -7.67
CA TYR A 99 4.39 10.29 -7.38
C TYR A 99 4.69 9.45 -8.62
N ASP A 100 4.68 10.04 -9.80
CA ASP A 100 4.78 9.27 -11.05
C ASP A 100 5.98 8.34 -11.10
N ASP A 101 7.13 8.82 -10.66
CA ASP A 101 8.35 8.01 -10.68
C ASP A 101 8.32 6.86 -9.67
N CYS A 102 7.49 6.97 -8.64
CA CYS A 102 7.35 5.92 -7.63
C CYS A 102 6.43 4.79 -8.08
N LEU A 103 5.67 5.00 -9.15
CA LEU A 103 4.65 4.05 -9.61
C LEU A 103 5.15 3.12 -10.71
N ILE A 104 6.45 3.09 -10.92
CA ILE A 104 7.08 2.22 -11.91
C ILE A 104 7.04 0.79 -11.39
N PRO A 105 6.53 -0.16 -12.19
CA PRO A 105 6.44 -1.54 -11.73
C PRO A 105 7.83 -2.17 -11.58
N PRO A 106 7.93 -3.24 -10.78
CA PRO A 106 9.17 -4.00 -10.68
C PRO A 106 9.64 -4.52 -12.05
N PRO A 107 10.94 -4.83 -12.20
CA PRO A 107 11.50 -5.20 -13.51
C PRO A 107 10.86 -6.41 -14.19
N HIS A 108 10.27 -7.32 -13.42
CA HIS A 108 9.64 -8.52 -13.97
C HIS A 108 8.17 -8.34 -14.34
N VAL A 109 7.63 -7.13 -14.13
CA VAL A 109 6.25 -6.79 -14.50
C VAL A 109 6.28 -5.96 -15.78
N PRO A 110 5.33 -6.16 -16.72
CA PRO A 110 5.32 -5.37 -17.96
C PRO A 110 5.36 -3.87 -17.69
N ALA A 111 6.17 -3.15 -18.46
CA ALA A 111 6.43 -1.73 -18.23
C ALA A 111 5.17 -0.86 -18.35
N HIS A 112 4.15 -1.33 -19.08
CA HIS A 112 2.89 -0.60 -19.20
C HIS A 112 1.96 -0.79 -18.01
N SER A 113 2.30 -1.70 -17.09
CA SER A 113 1.49 -1.98 -15.90
C SER A 113 1.98 -1.12 -14.75
N ARG A 114 1.47 0.10 -14.69
CA ARG A 114 1.83 1.01 -13.60
C ARG A 114 1.11 0.62 -12.32
N VAL A 115 1.74 0.92 -11.18
CA VAL A 115 1.10 0.75 -9.88
C VAL A 115 -0.07 1.74 -9.78
N PRO A 116 -1.30 1.26 -9.52
CA PRO A 116 -2.43 2.17 -9.38
C PRO A 116 -2.31 3.08 -8.18
N LEU A 117 -2.75 4.33 -8.35
CA LEU A 117 -2.79 5.31 -7.28
C LEU A 117 -4.21 5.85 -7.17
N LEU A 118 -4.76 5.82 -5.96
CA LEU A 118 -6.09 6.34 -5.68
C LEU A 118 -6.02 7.37 -4.57
N GLN A 119 -6.74 8.45 -4.75
CA GLN A 119 -6.97 9.45 -3.71
C GLN A 119 -8.11 8.99 -2.82
N LEU A 120 -7.97 9.15 -1.51
CA LEU A 120 -9.03 8.76 -0.61
C LEU A 120 -9.02 9.58 0.68
N ASP A 121 -10.20 9.66 1.29
CA ASP A 121 -10.34 10.09 2.67
C ASP A 121 -10.43 8.83 3.52
N ALA A 122 -9.45 8.63 4.39
CA ALA A 122 -9.38 7.43 5.21
C ALA A 122 -10.54 7.31 6.22
N ARG A 123 -11.30 8.39 6.41
CA ARG A 123 -12.50 8.38 7.26
C ARG A 123 -13.75 7.93 6.50
N ASP A 124 -13.69 7.88 5.18
CA ASP A 124 -14.82 7.49 4.33
C ASP A 124 -14.73 6.00 4.02
N ARG A 125 -15.66 5.24 4.57
CA ARG A 125 -15.68 3.79 4.40
C ARG A 125 -15.77 3.34 2.94
N ALA A 126 -16.56 4.07 2.14
CA ALA A 126 -16.72 3.70 0.73
C ALA A 126 -15.42 3.88 -0.03
N GLN A 127 -14.66 4.93 0.26
CA GLN A 127 -13.37 5.15 -0.40
C GLN A 127 -12.33 4.14 0.05
N VAL A 128 -12.29 3.82 1.35
CA VAL A 128 -11.38 2.80 1.85
C VAL A 128 -11.70 1.44 1.23
N ARG A 129 -12.99 1.10 1.13
CA ARG A 129 -13.41 -0.13 0.49
C ARG A 129 -13.00 -0.17 -0.98
N ALA A 130 -13.13 0.95 -1.69
CA ALA A 130 -12.72 1.04 -3.10
C ALA A 130 -11.23 0.77 -3.27
N LEU A 131 -10.40 1.29 -2.36
CA LEU A 131 -8.96 1.06 -2.37
C LEU A 131 -8.64 -0.43 -2.15
N VAL A 132 -9.28 -1.03 -1.17
CA VAL A 132 -9.10 -2.46 -0.88
C VAL A 132 -9.54 -3.32 -2.05
N MET A 133 -10.68 -2.98 -2.65
CA MET A 133 -11.18 -3.73 -3.81
C MET A 133 -10.30 -3.58 -5.03
N ALA A 134 -9.61 -2.45 -5.19
CA ALA A 134 -8.62 -2.30 -6.25
C ALA A 134 -7.47 -3.29 -6.06
N ALA A 135 -7.01 -3.48 -4.83
CA ALA A 135 -5.97 -4.47 -4.53
C ALA A 135 -6.46 -5.89 -4.77
N VAL A 136 -7.70 -6.19 -4.40
CA VAL A 136 -8.31 -7.50 -4.65
C VAL A 136 -8.40 -7.77 -6.16
N GLY A 137 -8.80 -6.77 -6.94
CA GLY A 137 -8.87 -6.91 -8.39
C GLY A 137 -7.53 -7.24 -9.03
N LEU A 138 -6.46 -6.59 -8.57
CA LEU A 138 -5.12 -6.89 -9.04
C LEU A 138 -4.70 -8.30 -8.64
N LEU A 139 -5.05 -8.74 -7.44
CA LEU A 139 -4.73 -10.08 -6.98
C LEU A 139 -5.42 -11.13 -7.84
N GLU A 140 -6.69 -10.92 -8.19
CA GLU A 140 -7.41 -11.83 -9.05
C GLU A 140 -6.82 -11.89 -10.45
N GLN A 141 -6.42 -10.75 -11.02
CA GLN A 141 -5.74 -10.72 -12.31
C GLN A 141 -4.42 -11.48 -12.28
N SER A 142 -3.66 -11.33 -11.19
CA SER A 142 -2.41 -12.05 -11.01
C SER A 142 -2.63 -13.55 -10.98
N ARG A 143 -3.70 -14.02 -10.33
CA ARG A 143 -4.02 -15.45 -10.24
C ARG A 143 -4.45 -16.02 -11.57
N THR A 144 -5.25 -15.28 -12.35
CA THR A 144 -5.66 -15.75 -13.67
C THR A 144 -4.51 -15.74 -14.67
N ALA A 145 -3.58 -14.82 -14.54
CA ALA A 145 -2.41 -14.76 -15.43
C ALA A 145 -1.45 -15.93 -15.23
N THR A 146 -1.46 -16.54 -14.04
CA THR A 146 -0.58 -17.68 -13.73
C THR A 146 -1.26 -19.03 -13.94
N ALA A 147 -2.53 -19.02 -14.25
CA ALA A 147 -3.30 -20.25 -14.43
C ALA A 147 -3.05 -20.93 -15.81
#